data_f8a84c6cf556e1dec234a8c76bfac9b9
#
_entry.id   f8a84c6cf556e1dec234a8c76bfac9b9
#
_cell.length_a   1.000
_cell.length_b   1.000
_cell.length_c   1.000
_cell.angle_alpha   90.00
_cell.angle_beta   90.00
_cell.angle_gamma   90.00
#
_symmetry.space_group_name_H-M   'P 1'
#
loop_
_entity.id
_entity.type
_entity.pdbx_description
1 polymer ?
#
loop_
_entity_poly.entity_id
_entity_poly.type
_entity_poly.pdbx_seq_one_letter_code
_entity_poly.pdbx_strand_id
1 'polypeptide(L)'
;TELEQIRLLTDKAAWLQANGRDCAGEAAMAKLAASEVAIRATDRCMRILAGYGLVEESAMERLFRDARLGPFSPISNEMVKNFLGERLGLPRSY
;
A
#
# COMPACT_ATOMS: atom_id res chain seq x y z
N THR A 1 -11.03 -5.32 -8.16
CA THR A 1 -11.30 -5.98 -6.86
C THR A 1 -10.30 -5.55 -5.79
N GLU A 2 -8.99 -5.67 -6.01
CA GLU A 2 -7.96 -5.27 -5.04
C GLU A 2 -8.10 -3.80 -4.62
N LEU A 3 -8.38 -2.89 -5.55
CA LEU A 3 -8.61 -1.47 -5.23
C LEU A 3 -9.81 -1.28 -4.31
N GLU A 4 -10.91 -1.99 -4.55
CA GLU A 4 -12.09 -1.91 -3.70
C GLU A 4 -11.83 -2.47 -2.28
N GLN A 5 -11.08 -3.56 -2.18
CA GLN A 5 -10.66 -4.10 -0.89
C GLN A 5 -9.82 -3.09 -0.09
N ILE A 6 -8.88 -2.41 -0.75
CA ILE A 6 -8.04 -1.38 -0.12
C ILE A 6 -8.90 -0.19 0.32
N ARG A 7 -9.83 0.25 -0.54
CA ARG A 7 -10.73 1.35 -0.21
C ARG A 7 -11.55 1.04 1.04
N LEU A 8 -12.20 -0.12 1.08
CA LEU A 8 -13.00 -0.55 2.23
C LEU A 8 -12.17 -0.64 3.52
N LEU A 9 -10.95 -1.13 3.43
CA LEU A 9 -10.05 -1.22 4.59
C LEU A 9 -9.60 0.17 5.08
N THR A 10 -9.34 1.08 4.15
CA THR A 10 -9.00 2.47 4.47
C THR A 10 -10.19 3.20 5.12
N ASP A 11 -11.39 3.04 4.56
CA ASP A 11 -12.62 3.62 5.11
C ASP A 11 -12.90 3.07 6.53
N LYS A 12 -12.67 1.78 6.75
CA LYS A 12 -12.79 1.18 8.08
C LYS A 12 -11.80 1.80 9.07
N ALA A 13 -10.53 1.96 8.69
CA ALA A 13 -9.51 2.57 9.54
C ALA A 13 -9.90 4.01 9.90
N ALA A 14 -10.34 4.80 8.91
CA ALA A 14 -10.80 6.18 9.10
C ALA A 14 -12.02 6.26 10.03
N TRP A 15 -12.99 5.35 9.85
CA TRP A 15 -14.18 5.30 10.71
C TRP A 15 -13.81 4.96 12.16
N LEU A 16 -12.92 3.99 12.38
CA LEU A 16 -12.43 3.63 13.71
C LEU A 16 -11.77 4.83 14.38
N GLN A 17 -10.88 5.52 13.67
CA GLN A 17 -10.21 6.72 14.18
C GLN A 17 -11.19 7.84 14.52
N ALA A 18 -12.16 8.11 13.67
CA ALA A 18 -13.18 9.14 13.89
C ALA A 18 -14.06 8.85 15.12
N ASN A 19 -14.19 7.58 15.51
CA ASN A 19 -14.95 7.15 16.69
C ASN A 19 -14.05 6.89 17.93
N GLY A 20 -12.80 7.34 17.93
CA GLY A 20 -11.87 7.19 19.05
C GLY A 20 -11.47 5.75 19.36
N ARG A 21 -11.56 4.86 18.36
CA ARG A 21 -11.23 3.43 18.50
C ARG A 21 -9.83 3.15 17.94
N ASP A 22 -9.19 2.10 18.43
CA ASP A 22 -7.91 1.65 17.86
C ASP A 22 -8.10 1.25 16.39
N CYS A 23 -7.33 1.88 15.51
CA CYS A 23 -7.32 1.65 14.07
C CYS A 23 -5.94 1.21 13.56
N ALA A 24 -4.97 1.03 14.46
CA ALA A 24 -3.58 0.78 14.04
C ALA A 24 -3.41 -0.46 13.18
N GLY A 25 -4.15 -1.53 13.49
CA GLY A 25 -4.13 -2.76 12.69
C GLY A 25 -4.68 -2.55 11.28
N GLU A 26 -5.85 -1.91 11.17
CA GLU A 26 -6.49 -1.61 9.88
C GLU A 26 -5.66 -0.65 9.03
N ALA A 27 -5.10 0.39 9.65
CA ALA A 27 -4.21 1.33 8.95
C ALA A 27 -2.94 0.63 8.43
N ALA A 28 -2.35 -0.26 9.23
CA ALA A 28 -1.20 -1.07 8.84
C ALA A 28 -1.53 -1.99 7.65
N MET A 29 -2.66 -2.70 7.72
CA MET A 29 -3.12 -3.56 6.62
C MET A 29 -3.42 -2.76 5.35
N ALA A 30 -4.09 -1.61 5.47
CA ALA A 30 -4.39 -0.73 4.33
C ALA A 30 -3.09 -0.24 3.66
N LYS A 31 -2.11 0.23 4.45
CA LYS A 31 -0.80 0.66 3.96
C LYS A 31 -0.06 -0.45 3.22
N LEU A 32 -0.01 -1.65 3.81
CA LEU A 32 0.64 -2.81 3.22
C LEU A 32 0.01 -3.18 1.88
N ALA A 33 -1.32 -3.38 1.85
CA ALA A 33 -2.05 -3.77 0.66
C ALA A 33 -1.94 -2.69 -0.44
N ALA A 34 -2.14 -1.42 -0.10
CA ALA A 34 -2.10 -0.32 -1.06
C ALA A 34 -0.73 -0.19 -1.74
N SER A 35 0.36 -0.25 -0.97
CA SER A 35 1.71 -0.13 -1.52
C SER A 35 2.08 -1.29 -2.44
N GLU A 36 1.69 -2.51 -2.11
CA GLU A 36 1.96 -3.68 -2.95
C GLU A 36 1.11 -3.67 -4.23
N VAL A 37 -0.17 -3.28 -4.13
CA VAL A 37 -1.05 -3.17 -5.30
C VAL A 37 -0.60 -2.04 -6.22
N ALA A 38 -0.17 -0.89 -5.68
CA ALA A 38 0.32 0.22 -6.49
C ALA A 38 1.50 -0.19 -7.38
N ILE A 39 2.47 -0.96 -6.84
CA ILE A 39 3.58 -1.49 -7.63
C ILE A 39 3.09 -2.44 -8.72
N ARG A 40 2.25 -3.42 -8.37
CA ARG A 40 1.75 -4.39 -9.36
C ARG A 40 0.91 -3.72 -10.45
N ALA A 41 0.05 -2.78 -10.07
CA ALA A 41 -0.80 -2.07 -11.01
C ALA A 41 0.02 -1.21 -11.98
N THR A 42 0.98 -0.43 -11.48
CA THR A 42 1.82 0.42 -12.32
C THR A 42 2.74 -0.40 -13.23
N ASP A 43 3.27 -1.54 -12.77
CA ASP A 43 4.03 -2.45 -13.62
C ASP A 43 3.18 -3.01 -14.78
N ARG A 44 1.97 -3.45 -14.48
CA ARG A 44 1.04 -3.95 -15.51
C ARG A 44 0.64 -2.86 -16.50
N CYS A 45 0.32 -1.66 -16.02
CA CYS A 45 -0.02 -0.54 -16.89
C CYS A 45 1.15 -0.14 -17.78
N MET A 46 2.38 -0.13 -17.25
CA MET A 46 3.60 0.11 -18.03
C MET A 46 3.74 -0.91 -19.18
N ARG A 47 3.48 -2.18 -18.92
CA ARG A 47 3.52 -3.23 -19.95
C ARG A 47 2.45 -3.04 -21.04
N ILE A 48 1.26 -2.57 -20.67
CA ILE A 48 0.18 -2.29 -21.64
C ILE A 48 0.57 -1.11 -22.54
N LEU A 49 1.14 -0.06 -21.97
CA LEU A 49 1.55 1.13 -22.71
C LEU A 49 2.86 0.93 -23.49
N ALA A 50 3.65 -0.08 -23.14
CA ALA A 50 4.94 -0.37 -23.73
C ALA A 50 5.83 0.89 -23.75
N GLY A 51 6.48 1.21 -24.89
CA GLY A 51 7.34 2.37 -25.02
C GLY A 51 6.69 3.71 -24.70
N TYR A 52 5.40 3.86 -24.93
CA TYR A 52 4.66 5.10 -24.60
C TYR A 52 4.57 5.35 -23.09
N GLY A 53 4.67 4.30 -22.26
CA GLY A 53 4.69 4.44 -20.81
C GLY A 53 5.99 5.02 -20.26
N LEU A 54 7.07 4.99 -21.05
CA LEU A 54 8.42 5.41 -20.63
C LEU A 54 8.75 6.86 -20.96
N VAL A 55 7.96 7.53 -21.81
CA VAL A 55 8.23 8.90 -22.22
C VAL A 55 7.67 9.90 -21.20
N GLU A 56 8.35 11.07 -21.07
CA GLU A 56 8.01 12.09 -20.08
C GLU A 56 6.61 12.69 -20.26
N GLU A 57 6.10 12.69 -21.49
CA GLU A 57 4.74 13.14 -21.81
C GLU A 57 3.66 12.20 -21.25
N SER A 58 4.03 10.97 -20.90
CA SER A 58 3.14 10.02 -20.25
C SER A 58 3.18 10.18 -18.73
N ALA A 59 2.02 10.36 -18.09
CA ALA A 59 1.93 10.35 -16.64
C ALA A 59 2.37 8.98 -16.02
N MET A 60 2.43 7.93 -16.85
CA MET A 60 2.71 6.57 -16.38
C MET A 60 4.14 6.42 -15.86
N GLU A 61 5.14 7.05 -16.47
CA GLU A 61 6.52 6.97 -16.02
C GLU A 61 6.67 7.54 -14.60
N ARG A 62 6.00 8.66 -14.32
CA ARG A 62 5.96 9.26 -12.99
C ARG A 62 5.23 8.36 -12.00
N LEU A 63 4.05 7.87 -12.34
CA LEU A 63 3.26 6.98 -11.46
C LEU A 63 4.01 5.70 -11.13
N PHE A 64 4.75 5.15 -12.09
CA PHE A 64 5.58 3.97 -11.89
C PHE A 64 6.71 4.24 -10.88
N ARG A 65 7.39 5.38 -11.00
CA ARG A 65 8.45 5.78 -10.04
C ARG A 65 7.88 6.07 -8.66
N ASP A 66 6.80 6.84 -8.58
CA ASP A 66 6.16 7.24 -7.32
C ASP A 66 5.66 6.03 -6.53
N ALA A 67 5.11 5.02 -7.21
CA ALA A 67 4.65 3.80 -6.57
C ALA A 67 5.76 3.05 -5.81
N ARG A 68 7.02 3.22 -6.22
CA ARG A 68 8.18 2.58 -5.56
C ARG A 68 8.43 3.11 -4.15
N LEU A 69 7.96 4.31 -3.80
CA LEU A 69 8.10 4.86 -2.46
C LEU A 69 7.24 4.09 -1.43
N GLY A 70 6.06 3.61 -1.83
CA GLY A 70 5.07 3.00 -0.94
C GLY A 70 5.61 1.90 -0.02
N PRO A 71 6.39 0.92 -0.51
CA PRO A 71 6.88 -0.19 0.32
C PRO A 71 7.79 0.20 1.48
N PHE A 72 8.47 1.34 1.43
CA PHE A 72 9.41 1.74 2.48
C PHE A 72 9.08 3.08 3.17
N SER A 73 8.01 3.75 2.78
CA SER A 73 7.60 5.01 3.41
C SER A 73 6.15 4.94 3.92
N PRO A 74 5.84 5.54 5.10
CA PRO A 74 6.73 6.10 6.12
C PRO A 74 7.49 5.04 6.93
N ILE A 75 7.05 3.77 6.88
CA ILE A 75 7.71 2.59 7.42
C ILE A 75 7.71 1.48 6.38
N SER A 76 8.69 0.59 6.42
CA SER A 76 8.80 -0.48 5.44
C SER A 76 7.67 -1.51 5.57
N ASN A 77 7.35 -2.18 4.47
CA ASN A 77 6.33 -3.25 4.48
C ASN A 77 6.74 -4.41 5.39
N GLU A 78 8.04 -4.68 5.52
CA GLU A 78 8.58 -5.69 6.43
C GLU A 78 8.26 -5.33 7.88
N MET A 79 8.49 -4.07 8.28
CA MET A 79 8.13 -3.58 9.62
C MET A 79 6.62 -3.63 9.87
N VAL A 80 5.82 -3.32 8.84
CA VAL A 80 4.36 -3.45 8.93
C VAL A 80 3.95 -4.90 9.16
N LYS A 81 4.55 -5.85 8.46
CA LYS A 81 4.30 -7.29 8.64
C LYS A 81 4.67 -7.74 10.05
N ASN A 82 5.82 -7.28 10.57
CA ASN A 82 6.23 -7.57 11.95
C ASN A 82 5.21 -7.04 12.96
N PHE A 83 4.81 -5.78 12.80
CA PHE A 83 3.77 -5.17 13.65
C PHE A 83 2.45 -5.95 13.63
N LEU A 84 1.99 -6.36 12.46
CA LEU A 84 0.78 -7.17 12.35
C LEU A 84 0.95 -8.56 12.97
N GLY A 85 2.13 -9.17 12.81
CA GLY A 85 2.47 -10.45 13.45
C GLY A 85 2.42 -10.37 14.97
N GLU A 86 2.98 -9.33 15.57
CA GLU A 86 2.92 -9.09 17.02
C GLU A 86 1.47 -8.95 17.51
N ARG A 87 0.62 -8.25 16.76
CA ARG A 87 -0.80 -8.13 17.10
C ARG A 87 -1.56 -9.46 17.04
N LEU A 88 -1.04 -10.43 16.31
CA LEU A 88 -1.56 -11.81 16.25
C LEU A 88 -0.93 -12.73 17.30
N GLY A 89 -0.06 -12.22 18.17
CA GLY A 89 0.58 -12.97 19.25
C GLY A 89 1.91 -13.62 18.87
N LEU A 90 2.48 -13.30 17.70
CA LEU A 90 3.82 -13.76 17.36
C LEU A 90 4.88 -13.01 18.16
N PRO A 91 6.04 -13.64 18.45
CA PRO A 91 7.12 -12.98 19.15
C PRO A 91 7.70 -11.84 18.28
N ARG A 92 8.17 -10.79 18.95
CA ARG A 92 8.86 -9.68 18.30
C ARG A 92 10.15 -10.17 17.63
N SER A 93 10.37 -9.77 16.37
CA SER A 93 11.50 -10.25 15.57
C SER A 93 12.59 -9.20 15.33
N TYR A 94 12.48 -8.03 15.96
CA TYR A 94 13.42 -6.90 15.79
C TYR A 94 13.65 -6.16 17.09
#